data_9efbce3f423edbe16d565d50b5edf7bb
#
_entry.id   9efbce3f423edbe16d565d50b5edf7bb
#
_cell.length_a   1.000
_cell.length_b   1.000
_cell.length_c   1.000
_cell.angle_alpha   90.00
_cell.angle_beta   90.00
_cell.angle_gamma   90.00
#
_symmetry.space_group_name_H-M   'P 1'
#
loop_
_entity.id
_entity.type
_entity.pdbx_description
1 polymer ?
#
loop_
_entity_poly.entity_id
_entity_poly.type
_entity_poly.pdbx_seq_one_letter_code
_entity_poly.pdbx_strand_id
1 'polypeptide(L)'
;LARSNKDSSLGYKGLSLFLVEKPSFSGHDFKHPQTDGGLLTGKAIATIGYRGMHSYDLFFEDFLVPAENLVGEEAGEGKGFYFTMAGFAGGRIQTAARATGLMQAAFERALSYAKDRKVFGSIIADYQLTQIKLARLLATLTAARQFSYAVAELMDDGAGQMEASLVKLFSCRAAEMLCREALQIHGGMGYAEESAVSRLFVDARVLSIFEGAEEVLAIKVVARELIEESS
;
A
#
# COMPACT_ATOMS: atom_id res chain seq x y z
N LEU A 1 -17.31 6.11 -1.69
CA LEU A 1 -17.92 5.63 -2.93
C LEU A 1 -19.24 4.93 -2.59
N ALA A 2 -20.35 5.39 -3.14
CA ALA A 2 -21.68 4.84 -2.86
C ALA A 2 -22.51 4.76 -4.14
N ARG A 3 -23.53 3.87 -4.13
CA ARG A 3 -24.48 3.78 -5.24
C ARG A 3 -25.49 4.92 -5.12
N SER A 4 -25.46 5.86 -6.06
CA SER A 4 -26.42 6.97 -6.17
C SER A 4 -27.60 6.64 -7.11
N ASN A 5 -27.40 5.75 -8.09
CA ASN A 5 -28.45 5.31 -9.00
C ASN A 5 -28.91 3.89 -8.64
N LYS A 6 -30.24 3.71 -8.46
CA LYS A 6 -30.84 2.43 -8.07
C LYS A 6 -30.82 1.37 -9.17
N ASP A 7 -30.64 1.77 -10.45
CA ASP A 7 -30.53 0.83 -11.56
C ASP A 7 -29.21 0.04 -11.46
N SER A 8 -29.31 -1.22 -11.06
CA SER A 8 -28.17 -2.10 -10.92
C SER A 8 -27.50 -2.47 -12.25
N SER A 9 -28.21 -2.33 -13.39
CA SER A 9 -27.67 -2.64 -14.73
C SER A 9 -26.55 -1.68 -15.12
N LEU A 10 -26.50 -0.48 -14.53
CA LEU A 10 -25.45 0.51 -14.76
C LEU A 10 -24.08 0.08 -14.16
N GLY A 11 -24.04 -0.98 -13.34
CA GLY A 11 -22.80 -1.45 -12.73
C GLY A 11 -22.07 -0.32 -12.00
N TYR A 12 -20.79 -0.09 -12.32
CA TYR A 12 -19.97 0.97 -11.73
C TYR A 12 -20.37 2.40 -12.15
N LYS A 13 -21.10 2.56 -13.27
CA LYS A 13 -21.63 3.86 -13.72
C LYS A 13 -22.77 4.39 -12.85
N GLY A 14 -23.31 3.57 -11.96
CA GLY A 14 -24.27 4.00 -10.95
C GLY A 14 -23.63 4.38 -9.61
N LEU A 15 -22.31 4.52 -9.55
CA LEU A 15 -21.55 4.85 -8.34
C LEU A 15 -21.07 6.29 -8.38
N SER A 16 -21.26 7.01 -7.28
CA SER A 16 -20.80 8.39 -7.09
C SER A 16 -19.88 8.47 -5.87
N LEU A 17 -18.99 9.46 -5.85
CA LEU A 17 -18.05 9.69 -4.77
C LEU A 17 -18.49 10.89 -3.94
N PHE A 18 -18.58 10.72 -2.63
CA PHE A 18 -19.03 11.76 -1.70
C PHE A 18 -17.96 12.03 -0.65
N LEU A 19 -17.82 13.29 -0.24
CA LEU A 19 -17.07 13.69 0.94
C LEU A 19 -18.01 13.60 2.15
N VAL A 20 -17.58 12.82 3.15
CA VAL A 20 -18.32 12.65 4.41
C VAL A 20 -17.51 13.26 5.53
N GLU A 21 -18.04 14.33 6.11
CA GLU A 21 -17.41 14.96 7.26
C GLU A 21 -17.72 14.17 8.54
N LYS A 22 -16.72 14.04 9.38
CA LYS A 22 -16.87 13.51 10.74
C LYS A 22 -15.88 14.19 11.68
N PRO A 23 -16.20 14.37 12.96
CA PRO A 23 -15.24 14.88 13.94
C PRO A 23 -14.08 13.91 14.12
N SER A 24 -12.95 14.43 14.58
CA SER A 24 -11.85 13.58 15.07
C SER A 24 -12.31 12.85 16.34
N PHE A 25 -11.77 11.65 16.55
CA PHE A 25 -12.04 10.84 17.72
C PHE A 25 -10.76 10.14 18.18
N SER A 26 -10.76 9.70 19.43
CA SER A 26 -9.71 8.85 20.00
C SER A 26 -10.25 7.44 20.25
N GLY A 27 -9.39 6.43 20.11
CA GLY A 27 -9.77 5.03 20.32
C GLY A 27 -10.04 4.28 19.03
N HIS A 28 -10.61 3.08 19.16
CA HIS A 28 -10.80 2.13 18.05
C HIS A 28 -12.24 2.04 17.56
N ASP A 29 -13.19 2.60 18.30
CA ASP A 29 -14.60 2.62 17.95
C ASP A 29 -15.13 4.04 18.07
N PHE A 30 -16.03 4.45 17.18
CA PHE A 30 -16.70 5.74 17.26
C PHE A 30 -18.17 5.67 16.81
N LYS A 31 -18.95 6.64 17.31
CA LYS A 31 -20.31 6.90 16.88
C LYS A 31 -20.47 8.40 16.57
N HIS A 32 -21.01 8.71 15.44
CA HIS A 32 -21.30 10.08 15.03
C HIS A 32 -22.77 10.20 14.62
N PRO A 33 -23.65 10.56 15.57
CA PRO A 33 -25.06 10.81 15.30
C PRO A 33 -25.26 12.17 14.63
N GLN A 34 -26.25 12.24 13.75
CA GLN A 34 -26.77 13.50 13.18
C GLN A 34 -28.03 13.93 13.94
N THR A 35 -28.35 15.24 13.85
CA THR A 35 -29.52 15.83 14.53
C THR A 35 -30.82 15.20 14.04
N ASP A 36 -30.86 14.80 12.77
CA ASP A 36 -32.04 14.26 12.10
C ASP A 36 -32.16 12.73 12.19
N GLY A 37 -31.38 12.10 13.09
CA GLY A 37 -31.47 10.68 13.42
C GLY A 37 -30.50 9.77 12.64
N GLY A 38 -29.75 10.30 11.66
CA GLY A 38 -28.73 9.54 10.95
C GLY A 38 -27.54 9.17 11.85
N LEU A 39 -26.92 8.04 11.60
CA LEU A 39 -25.81 7.53 12.40
C LEU A 39 -24.69 6.98 11.54
N LEU A 40 -23.47 7.48 11.74
CA LEU A 40 -22.23 6.84 11.25
C LEU A 40 -21.52 6.18 12.42
N THR A 41 -21.26 4.89 12.29
CA THR A 41 -20.41 4.16 13.24
C THR A 41 -19.17 3.64 12.55
N GLY A 42 -18.07 3.54 13.31
CA GLY A 42 -16.84 2.96 12.83
C GLY A 42 -16.21 2.07 13.89
N LYS A 43 -15.67 0.94 13.43
CA LYS A 43 -14.92 -0.01 14.27
C LYS A 43 -13.61 -0.36 13.61
N ALA A 44 -12.50 -0.18 14.32
CA ALA A 44 -11.18 -0.52 13.82
C ALA A 44 -11.01 -2.03 13.63
N ILE A 45 -10.43 -2.41 12.53
CA ILE A 45 -10.06 -3.79 12.22
C ILE A 45 -8.67 -4.06 12.81
N ALA A 46 -8.55 -5.08 13.66
CA ALA A 46 -7.26 -5.51 14.18
C ALA A 46 -6.44 -6.18 13.06
N THR A 47 -5.24 -5.67 12.81
CA THR A 47 -4.33 -6.19 11.78
C THR A 47 -3.06 -6.78 12.39
N ILE A 48 -2.43 -7.73 11.69
CA ILE A 48 -1.19 -8.37 12.15
C ILE A 48 0.02 -7.42 12.13
N GLY A 49 -0.04 -6.36 11.31
CA GLY A 49 1.00 -5.33 11.18
C GLY A 49 0.41 -4.02 10.71
N TYR A 50 1.30 -3.10 10.26
CA TYR A 50 0.95 -1.78 9.77
C TYR A 50 0.16 -0.96 10.80
N ARG A 51 0.52 -1.12 12.07
CA ARG A 51 -0.25 -0.64 13.23
C ARG A 51 -0.22 0.88 13.44
N GLY A 52 0.54 1.61 12.63
CA GLY A 52 0.53 3.08 12.57
C GLY A 52 -0.68 3.67 11.83
N MET A 53 -1.41 2.84 11.09
CA MET A 53 -2.68 3.16 10.42
C MET A 53 -3.75 2.17 10.86
N HIS A 54 -4.99 2.66 10.94
CA HIS A 54 -6.14 1.82 11.24
C HIS A 54 -7.04 1.73 10.02
N SER A 55 -7.47 0.51 9.67
CA SER A 55 -8.60 0.26 8.79
C SER A 55 -9.86 0.16 9.63
N TYR A 56 -10.97 0.67 9.11
CA TYR A 56 -12.24 0.68 9.82
C TYR A 56 -13.34 0.05 8.97
N ASP A 57 -14.19 -0.73 9.61
CA ASP A 57 -15.54 -0.99 9.12
C ASP A 57 -16.39 0.24 9.44
N LEU A 58 -17.03 0.80 8.43
CA LEU A 58 -17.90 1.97 8.54
C LEU A 58 -19.34 1.57 8.19
N PHE A 59 -20.28 1.96 9.07
CA PHE A 59 -21.70 1.69 8.88
C PHE A 59 -22.45 3.02 8.87
N PHE A 60 -23.21 3.24 7.81
CA PHE A 60 -24.05 4.42 7.60
C PHE A 60 -25.52 3.98 7.72
N GLU A 61 -26.22 4.49 8.72
CA GLU A 61 -27.64 4.22 8.96
C GLU A 61 -28.40 5.55 8.81
N ASP A 62 -29.19 5.67 7.75
CA ASP A 62 -29.94 6.89 7.42
C ASP A 62 -29.11 8.20 7.49
N PHE A 63 -27.81 8.07 7.27
CA PHE A 63 -26.84 9.16 7.41
C PHE A 63 -26.93 10.10 6.20
N LEU A 64 -27.36 11.33 6.45
CA LEU A 64 -27.52 12.36 5.43
C LEU A 64 -26.13 12.90 5.00
N VAL A 65 -25.86 12.88 3.72
CA VAL A 65 -24.71 13.55 3.10
C VAL A 65 -25.25 14.65 2.20
N PRO A 66 -24.88 15.94 2.41
CA PRO A 66 -25.34 17.05 1.57
C PRO A 66 -24.99 16.85 0.09
N ALA A 67 -25.85 17.32 -0.82
CA ALA A 67 -25.62 17.18 -2.26
C ALA A 67 -24.34 17.88 -2.74
N GLU A 68 -23.99 18.99 -2.12
CA GLU A 68 -22.74 19.74 -2.37
C GLU A 68 -21.47 18.96 -2.06
N ASN A 69 -21.59 17.87 -1.28
CA ASN A 69 -20.46 16.98 -0.99
C ASN A 69 -20.22 15.92 -2.09
N LEU A 70 -20.99 15.95 -3.17
CA LEU A 70 -20.76 15.12 -4.35
C LEU A 70 -19.50 15.60 -5.08
N VAL A 71 -18.51 14.73 -5.21
CA VAL A 71 -17.25 15.06 -5.92
C VAL A 71 -17.54 15.25 -7.40
N GLY A 72 -17.15 16.42 -7.92
CA GLY A 72 -17.42 16.83 -9.30
C GLY A 72 -18.82 17.39 -9.51
N GLU A 73 -19.51 17.72 -8.42
CA GLU A 73 -20.86 18.31 -8.43
C GLU A 73 -21.84 17.46 -9.25
N GLU A 74 -22.86 18.05 -9.86
CA GLU A 74 -23.83 17.36 -10.70
C GLU A 74 -23.17 16.59 -11.86
N ALA A 75 -22.10 17.14 -12.45
CA ALA A 75 -21.34 16.49 -13.51
C ALA A 75 -20.56 15.25 -13.05
N GLY A 76 -20.39 15.08 -11.74
CA GLY A 76 -19.69 13.94 -11.10
C GLY A 76 -20.60 12.75 -10.79
N GLU A 77 -21.93 12.89 -10.94
CA GLU A 77 -22.84 11.79 -10.71
C GLU A 77 -22.55 10.61 -11.64
N GLY A 78 -22.48 9.40 -11.08
CA GLY A 78 -22.13 8.19 -11.82
C GLY A 78 -20.65 8.04 -12.21
N LYS A 79 -19.80 9.03 -11.88
CA LYS A 79 -18.36 9.02 -12.19
C LYS A 79 -17.47 8.66 -11.00
N GLY A 80 -18.05 8.32 -9.86
CA GLY A 80 -17.30 8.05 -8.63
C GLY A 80 -16.26 6.93 -8.77
N PHE A 81 -16.54 5.90 -9.56
CA PHE A 81 -15.58 4.84 -9.85
C PHE A 81 -14.34 5.39 -10.58
N TYR A 82 -14.52 6.24 -11.57
CA TYR A 82 -13.42 6.82 -12.33
C TYR A 82 -12.53 7.74 -11.47
N PHE A 83 -13.14 8.57 -10.62
CA PHE A 83 -12.40 9.40 -9.67
C PHE A 83 -11.58 8.57 -8.69
N THR A 84 -12.15 7.46 -8.20
CA THR A 84 -11.45 6.52 -7.33
C THR A 84 -10.26 5.87 -8.05
N MET A 85 -10.44 5.44 -9.30
CA MET A 85 -9.35 4.82 -10.07
C MET A 85 -8.22 5.80 -10.40
N ALA A 86 -8.54 7.06 -10.71
CA ALA A 86 -7.55 8.11 -10.93
C ALA A 86 -6.73 8.36 -9.64
N GLY A 87 -7.37 8.41 -8.48
CA GLY A 87 -6.69 8.53 -7.19
C GLY A 87 -5.74 7.35 -6.88
N PHE A 88 -6.11 6.13 -7.29
CA PHE A 88 -5.27 4.95 -7.06
C PHE A 88 -3.97 4.93 -7.88
N ALA A 89 -3.90 5.63 -8.99
CA ALA A 89 -2.62 5.74 -9.73
C ALA A 89 -1.55 6.42 -8.86
N GLY A 90 -1.88 7.54 -8.21
CA GLY A 90 -1.02 8.18 -7.21
C GLY A 90 -0.74 7.28 -6.00
N GLY A 91 -1.72 6.50 -5.53
CA GLY A 91 -1.56 5.52 -4.45
C GLY A 91 -0.54 4.43 -4.76
N ARG A 92 -0.45 3.98 -6.02
CA ARG A 92 0.51 2.93 -6.44
C ARG A 92 1.95 3.40 -6.35
N ILE A 93 2.28 4.58 -6.86
CA ILE A 93 3.65 5.11 -6.76
C ILE A 93 4.02 5.42 -5.30
N GLN A 94 3.10 5.92 -4.48
CA GLN A 94 3.32 6.09 -3.04
C GLN A 94 3.61 4.76 -2.35
N THR A 95 2.92 3.68 -2.75
CA THR A 95 3.15 2.33 -2.20
C THR A 95 4.52 1.80 -2.59
N ALA A 96 4.97 2.03 -3.82
CA ALA A 96 6.33 1.69 -4.25
C ALA A 96 7.39 2.47 -3.46
N ALA A 97 7.15 3.74 -3.16
CA ALA A 97 8.03 4.55 -2.32
C ALA A 97 8.09 4.02 -0.87
N ARG A 98 6.94 3.63 -0.29
CA ARG A 98 6.89 2.97 1.04
C ARG A 98 7.66 1.65 1.03
N ALA A 99 7.51 0.82 0.00
CA ALA A 99 8.25 -0.42 -0.17
C ALA A 99 9.77 -0.16 -0.20
N THR A 100 10.22 0.86 -0.93
CA THR A 100 11.62 1.29 -0.97
C THR A 100 12.12 1.74 0.39
N GLY A 101 11.32 2.49 1.15
CA GLY A 101 11.65 2.90 2.53
C GLY A 101 11.77 1.72 3.50
N LEU A 102 10.85 0.75 3.42
CA LEU A 102 10.94 -0.50 4.20
C LEU A 102 12.18 -1.31 3.86
N MET A 103 12.50 -1.45 2.57
CA MET A 103 13.72 -2.12 2.11
C MET A 103 14.98 -1.44 2.64
N GLN A 104 15.04 -0.10 2.58
CA GLN A 104 16.17 0.66 3.12
C GLN A 104 16.35 0.38 4.61
N ALA A 105 15.28 0.52 5.40
CA ALA A 105 15.31 0.30 6.83
C ALA A 105 15.71 -1.14 7.22
N ALA A 106 15.23 -2.13 6.48
CA ALA A 106 15.57 -3.54 6.70
C ALA A 106 17.02 -3.85 6.33
N PHE A 107 17.50 -3.31 5.20
CA PHE A 107 18.88 -3.45 4.74
C PHE A 107 19.88 -2.87 5.73
N GLU A 108 19.67 -1.64 6.19
CA GLU A 108 20.56 -0.96 7.15
C GLU A 108 20.69 -1.76 8.45
N ARG A 109 19.56 -2.28 8.96
CA ARG A 109 19.57 -3.11 10.16
C ARG A 109 20.30 -4.43 9.96
N ALA A 110 20.06 -5.09 8.81
CA ALA A 110 20.73 -6.34 8.48
C ALA A 110 22.24 -6.13 8.34
N LEU A 111 22.67 -5.05 7.70
CA LEU A 111 24.08 -4.70 7.54
C LEU A 111 24.76 -4.40 8.89
N SER A 112 24.10 -3.59 9.74
CA SER A 112 24.63 -3.28 11.08
C SER A 112 24.77 -4.55 11.91
N TYR A 113 23.69 -5.35 11.98
CA TYR A 113 23.72 -6.60 12.73
C TYR A 113 24.81 -7.57 12.23
N ALA A 114 24.98 -7.66 10.92
CA ALA A 114 26.00 -8.54 10.33
C ALA A 114 27.43 -8.13 10.71
N LYS A 115 27.68 -6.84 10.89
CA LYS A 115 28.98 -6.30 11.33
C LYS A 115 29.26 -6.49 12.83
N ASP A 116 28.20 -6.57 13.63
CA ASP A 116 28.33 -6.61 15.10
C ASP A 116 28.26 -8.05 15.64
N ARG A 117 27.44 -8.92 15.05
CA ARG A 117 27.16 -10.26 15.54
C ARG A 117 28.28 -11.23 15.24
N LYS A 118 28.85 -11.84 16.29
CA LYS A 118 29.86 -12.92 16.19
C LYS A 118 29.21 -14.29 16.37
N VAL A 119 29.58 -15.23 15.50
CA VAL A 119 29.24 -16.65 15.56
C VAL A 119 30.42 -17.47 15.03
N PHE A 120 30.68 -18.62 15.61
CA PHE A 120 31.78 -19.51 15.18
C PHE A 120 33.14 -18.81 15.06
N GLY A 121 33.41 -17.81 15.92
CA GLY A 121 34.71 -17.14 15.99
C GLY A 121 34.87 -15.89 15.10
N SER A 122 33.93 -15.59 14.18
CA SER A 122 33.97 -14.42 13.30
C SER A 122 32.67 -13.64 13.34
N ILE A 123 32.69 -12.39 12.87
CA ILE A 123 31.45 -11.63 12.60
C ILE A 123 30.72 -12.26 11.42
N ILE A 124 29.39 -12.22 11.43
CA ILE A 124 28.62 -12.87 10.35
C ILE A 124 28.83 -12.22 8.99
N ALA A 125 29.28 -10.97 8.93
CA ALA A 125 29.67 -10.30 7.70
C ALA A 125 30.89 -10.91 6.99
N ASP A 126 31.71 -11.69 7.69
CA ASP A 126 32.88 -12.35 7.11
C ASP A 126 32.49 -13.60 6.29
N TYR A 127 31.31 -14.15 6.51
CA TYR A 127 30.85 -15.33 5.79
C TYR A 127 30.32 -15.00 4.39
N GLN A 128 30.81 -15.72 3.39
CA GLN A 128 30.48 -15.51 1.99
C GLN A 128 28.96 -15.50 1.73
N LEU A 129 28.18 -16.37 2.39
CA LEU A 129 26.74 -16.40 2.25
C LEU A 129 26.09 -15.08 2.67
N THR A 130 26.56 -14.48 3.77
CA THR A 130 26.07 -13.19 4.24
C THR A 130 26.45 -12.07 3.29
N GLN A 131 27.68 -12.07 2.77
CA GLN A 131 28.15 -11.10 1.80
C GLN A 131 27.32 -11.14 0.51
N ILE A 132 27.06 -12.33 -0.02
CA ILE A 132 26.20 -12.52 -1.21
C ILE A 132 24.77 -12.02 -0.94
N LYS A 133 24.20 -12.33 0.23
CA LYS A 133 22.87 -11.84 0.61
C LYS A 133 22.86 -10.31 0.63
N LEU A 134 23.75 -9.68 1.37
CA LEU A 134 23.82 -8.22 1.47
C LEU A 134 24.00 -7.55 0.11
N ALA A 135 24.86 -8.08 -0.75
CA ALA A 135 25.06 -7.54 -2.10
C ALA A 135 23.77 -7.62 -2.93
N ARG A 136 23.05 -8.76 -2.90
CA ARG A 136 21.77 -8.92 -3.60
C ARG A 136 20.68 -8.00 -3.06
N LEU A 137 20.58 -7.84 -1.74
CA LEU A 137 19.63 -6.95 -1.11
C LEU A 137 19.87 -5.50 -1.53
N LEU A 138 21.12 -5.05 -1.56
CA LEU A 138 21.47 -3.69 -2.02
C LEU A 138 21.14 -3.49 -3.49
N ALA A 139 21.45 -4.46 -4.36
CA ALA A 139 21.11 -4.39 -5.77
C ALA A 139 19.59 -4.27 -5.99
N THR A 140 18.80 -5.09 -5.29
CA THR A 140 17.34 -5.07 -5.36
C THR A 140 16.76 -3.74 -4.89
N LEU A 141 17.22 -3.23 -3.74
CA LEU A 141 16.83 -1.94 -3.20
C LEU A 141 17.15 -0.79 -4.19
N THR A 142 18.35 -0.82 -4.77
CA THR A 142 18.79 0.20 -5.73
C THR A 142 17.92 0.16 -6.98
N ALA A 143 17.65 -1.01 -7.54
CA ALA A 143 16.78 -1.17 -8.72
C ALA A 143 15.36 -0.66 -8.43
N ALA A 144 14.75 -1.04 -7.32
CA ALA A 144 13.42 -0.59 -6.94
C ALA A 144 13.34 0.94 -6.76
N ARG A 145 14.36 1.54 -6.17
CA ARG A 145 14.45 2.98 -5.97
C ARG A 145 14.54 3.73 -7.30
N GLN A 146 15.44 3.31 -8.19
CA GLN A 146 15.61 3.96 -9.49
C GLN A 146 14.36 3.81 -10.35
N PHE A 147 13.74 2.63 -10.34
CA PHE A 147 12.48 2.41 -11.03
C PHE A 147 11.36 3.31 -10.47
N SER A 148 11.27 3.47 -9.14
CA SER A 148 10.28 4.36 -8.52
C SER A 148 10.48 5.83 -8.92
N TYR A 149 11.72 6.31 -9.00
CA TYR A 149 12.00 7.68 -9.44
C TYR A 149 11.67 7.88 -10.92
N ALA A 150 12.09 6.97 -11.79
CA ALA A 150 11.80 7.06 -13.22
C ALA A 150 10.28 7.09 -13.49
N VAL A 151 9.49 6.29 -12.77
CA VAL A 151 8.02 6.33 -12.90
C VAL A 151 7.42 7.60 -12.32
N ALA A 152 7.96 8.13 -11.21
CA ALA A 152 7.49 9.39 -10.64
C ALA A 152 7.67 10.56 -11.64
N GLU A 153 8.82 10.62 -12.33
CA GLU A 153 9.08 11.62 -13.38
C GLU A 153 8.08 11.49 -14.55
N LEU A 154 7.80 10.26 -15.01
CA LEU A 154 6.76 10.04 -16.05
C LEU A 154 5.37 10.52 -15.58
N MET A 155 5.04 10.34 -14.30
CA MET A 155 3.75 10.76 -13.75
C MET A 155 3.64 12.28 -13.61
N ASP A 156 4.72 12.98 -13.34
CA ASP A 156 4.77 14.45 -13.32
C ASP A 156 4.47 15.02 -14.71
N ASP A 157 4.83 14.30 -15.78
CA ASP A 157 4.52 14.64 -17.18
C ASP A 157 3.10 14.17 -17.62
N GLY A 158 2.30 13.62 -16.71
CA GLY A 158 0.94 13.15 -16.98
C GLY A 158 0.84 11.77 -17.64
N ALA A 159 1.95 11.03 -17.72
CA ALA A 159 2.05 9.68 -18.28
C ALA A 159 2.25 8.63 -17.17
N GLY A 160 2.67 7.41 -17.51
CA GLY A 160 3.16 6.41 -16.54
C GLY A 160 2.08 5.68 -15.74
N GLN A 161 0.85 5.59 -16.23
CA GLN A 161 -0.25 4.91 -15.52
C GLN A 161 -0.01 3.39 -15.40
N MET A 162 0.45 2.75 -16.45
CA MET A 162 0.84 1.34 -16.44
C MET A 162 2.10 1.14 -15.61
N GLU A 163 3.10 2.00 -15.81
CA GLU A 163 4.37 1.96 -15.10
C GLU A 163 4.20 2.12 -13.58
N ALA A 164 3.23 2.92 -13.11
CA ALA A 164 2.87 2.99 -11.70
C ALA A 164 2.40 1.63 -11.15
N SER A 165 1.71 0.83 -11.96
CA SER A 165 1.35 -0.55 -11.59
C SER A 165 2.55 -1.48 -11.62
N LEU A 166 3.43 -1.38 -12.63
CA LEU A 166 4.63 -2.18 -12.75
C LEU A 166 5.60 -1.94 -11.59
N VAL A 167 5.86 -0.69 -11.25
CA VAL A 167 6.77 -0.35 -10.15
C VAL A 167 6.20 -0.80 -8.79
N LYS A 168 4.88 -0.70 -8.60
CA LYS A 168 4.21 -1.23 -7.39
C LYS A 168 4.36 -2.74 -7.30
N LEU A 169 4.09 -3.48 -8.37
CA LEU A 169 4.25 -4.94 -8.43
C LEU A 169 5.68 -5.35 -8.09
N PHE A 170 6.68 -4.72 -8.72
CA PHE A 170 8.07 -5.03 -8.51
C PHE A 170 8.53 -4.70 -7.08
N SER A 171 8.30 -3.46 -6.63
CA SER A 171 8.84 -2.96 -5.37
C SER A 171 8.20 -3.63 -4.14
N CYS A 172 6.91 -3.97 -4.18
CA CYS A 172 6.24 -4.63 -3.06
C CYS A 172 6.75 -6.06 -2.88
N ARG A 173 6.89 -6.85 -3.96
CA ARG A 173 7.49 -8.19 -3.89
C ARG A 173 8.95 -8.15 -3.45
N ALA A 174 9.70 -7.18 -3.97
CA ALA A 174 11.08 -6.97 -3.57
C ALA A 174 11.18 -6.66 -2.07
N ALA A 175 10.28 -5.85 -1.52
CA ALA A 175 10.24 -5.53 -0.10
C ALA A 175 9.93 -6.75 0.78
N GLU A 176 8.98 -7.58 0.41
CA GLU A 176 8.70 -8.84 1.12
C GLU A 176 9.95 -9.74 1.19
N MET A 177 10.59 -9.95 0.04
CA MET A 177 11.80 -10.77 -0.04
C MET A 177 12.94 -10.16 0.78
N LEU A 178 13.18 -8.86 0.65
CA LEU A 178 14.29 -8.18 1.34
C LEU A 178 14.07 -8.17 2.86
N CYS A 179 12.87 -7.85 3.34
CA CYS A 179 12.56 -7.87 4.77
C CYS A 179 12.66 -9.27 5.35
N ARG A 180 12.26 -10.33 4.61
CA ARG A 180 12.45 -11.72 4.98
C ARG A 180 13.93 -12.08 5.13
N GLU A 181 14.76 -11.70 4.18
CA GLU A 181 16.20 -12.00 4.25
C GLU A 181 16.91 -11.19 5.34
N ALA A 182 16.49 -9.94 5.59
CA ALA A 182 16.98 -9.14 6.70
C ALA A 182 16.66 -9.81 8.06
N LEU A 183 15.44 -10.31 8.23
CA LEU A 183 15.03 -11.09 9.41
C LEU A 183 15.88 -12.35 9.53
N GLN A 184 16.12 -13.07 8.42
CA GLN A 184 16.94 -14.28 8.41
C GLN A 184 18.40 -14.00 8.82
N ILE A 185 18.98 -12.85 8.45
CA ILE A 185 20.33 -12.45 8.88
C ILE A 185 20.38 -12.25 10.40
N HIS A 186 19.30 -11.77 11.02
CA HIS A 186 19.22 -11.61 12.48
C HIS A 186 19.00 -12.95 13.22
N GLY A 187 18.63 -14.02 12.50
CA GLY A 187 18.33 -15.31 13.12
C GLY A 187 17.18 -15.22 14.12
N GLY A 188 17.28 -15.93 15.24
CA GLY A 188 16.24 -15.93 16.28
C GLY A 188 15.90 -14.55 16.82
N MET A 189 16.88 -13.64 16.93
CA MET A 189 16.64 -12.26 17.36
C MET A 189 15.78 -11.46 16.37
N GLY A 190 15.81 -11.80 15.09
CA GLY A 190 14.95 -11.19 14.09
C GLY A 190 13.48 -11.56 14.24
N TYR A 191 13.18 -12.68 14.90
CA TYR A 191 11.80 -13.16 15.10
C TYR A 191 11.15 -12.62 16.40
N ALA A 192 11.93 -11.96 17.26
CA ALA A 192 11.43 -11.34 18.48
C ALA A 192 10.57 -10.08 18.13
N GLU A 193 9.43 -9.90 18.80
CA GLU A 193 8.52 -8.75 18.56
C GLU A 193 9.19 -7.40 18.83
N GLU A 194 10.15 -7.33 19.75
CA GLU A 194 10.93 -6.14 20.07
C GLU A 194 11.90 -5.76 18.94
N SER A 195 12.25 -6.70 18.07
CA SER A 195 13.12 -6.45 16.93
C SER A 195 12.41 -5.65 15.85
N ALA A 196 13.05 -4.58 15.36
CA ALA A 196 12.46 -3.78 14.28
C ALA A 196 12.30 -4.57 12.98
N VAL A 197 13.17 -5.55 12.70
CA VAL A 197 13.07 -6.35 11.46
C VAL A 197 11.88 -7.28 11.45
N SER A 198 11.37 -7.73 12.62
CA SER A 198 10.14 -8.52 12.70
C SER A 198 8.93 -7.70 12.23
N ARG A 199 8.85 -6.43 12.66
CA ARG A 199 7.80 -5.51 12.23
C ARG A 199 7.89 -5.17 10.75
N LEU A 200 9.10 -4.88 10.24
CA LEU A 200 9.32 -4.62 8.82
C LEU A 200 8.91 -5.79 7.93
N PHE A 201 9.19 -7.04 8.38
CA PHE A 201 8.77 -8.25 7.69
C PHE A 201 7.24 -8.37 7.60
N VAL A 202 6.53 -8.13 8.71
CA VAL A 202 5.07 -8.20 8.73
C VAL A 202 4.45 -7.07 7.92
N ASP A 203 4.99 -5.84 8.05
CA ASP A 203 4.47 -4.65 7.37
C ASP A 203 4.71 -4.68 5.86
N ALA A 204 5.77 -5.33 5.39
CA ALA A 204 6.03 -5.48 3.96
C ALA A 204 4.92 -6.25 3.23
N ARG A 205 4.27 -7.22 3.91
CA ARG A 205 3.27 -8.09 3.28
C ARG A 205 2.03 -7.32 2.79
N VAL A 206 1.55 -6.32 3.53
CA VAL A 206 0.34 -5.59 3.16
C VAL A 206 0.52 -4.75 1.89
N LEU A 207 1.75 -4.36 1.55
CA LEU A 207 2.03 -3.54 0.38
C LEU A 207 1.64 -4.22 -0.95
N SER A 208 1.69 -5.55 -1.00
CA SER A 208 1.22 -6.34 -2.16
C SER A 208 -0.31 -6.48 -2.21
N ILE A 209 -1.03 -6.12 -1.14
CA ILE A 209 -2.47 -6.32 -1.00
C ILE A 209 -3.24 -5.03 -1.28
N PHE A 210 -2.91 -3.94 -0.57
CA PHE A 210 -3.65 -2.68 -0.67
C PHE A 210 -3.24 -1.85 -1.90
N GLU A 211 -3.97 -0.77 -2.21
CA GLU A 211 -3.80 0.07 -3.42
C GLU A 211 -3.83 -0.74 -4.74
N GLY A 212 -4.62 -1.80 -4.73
CA GLY A 212 -4.76 -2.79 -5.80
C GLY A 212 -3.90 -4.02 -5.57
N ALA A 213 -4.57 -5.16 -5.32
CA ALA A 213 -3.90 -6.44 -5.20
C ALA A 213 -3.07 -6.74 -6.45
N GLU A 214 -1.89 -7.35 -6.27
CA GLU A 214 -0.92 -7.53 -7.35
C GLU A 214 -1.51 -8.30 -8.55
N GLU A 215 -2.34 -9.30 -8.31
CA GLU A 215 -2.99 -10.08 -9.38
C GLU A 215 -3.98 -9.23 -10.17
N VAL A 216 -4.71 -8.33 -9.50
CA VAL A 216 -5.65 -7.41 -10.15
C VAL A 216 -4.89 -6.41 -11.02
N LEU A 217 -3.79 -5.85 -10.53
CA LEU A 217 -2.95 -4.94 -11.30
C LEU A 217 -2.33 -5.64 -12.52
N ALA A 218 -1.80 -6.85 -12.31
CA ALA A 218 -1.19 -7.63 -13.38
C ALA A 218 -2.18 -7.94 -14.51
N ILE A 219 -3.41 -8.36 -14.17
CA ILE A 219 -4.42 -8.79 -15.17
C ILE A 219 -5.17 -7.58 -15.75
N LYS A 220 -5.70 -6.69 -14.88
CA LYS A 220 -6.66 -5.65 -15.30
C LYS A 220 -6.01 -4.36 -15.81
N VAL A 221 -4.74 -4.16 -15.50
CA VAL A 221 -3.98 -2.99 -15.95
C VAL A 221 -2.90 -3.44 -16.93
N VAL A 222 -1.87 -4.12 -16.45
CA VAL A 222 -0.65 -4.39 -17.22
C VAL A 222 -0.92 -5.33 -18.40
N ALA A 223 -1.47 -6.53 -18.16
CA ALA A 223 -1.68 -7.51 -19.23
C ALA A 223 -2.70 -7.02 -20.27
N ARG A 224 -3.74 -6.30 -19.82
CA ARG A 224 -4.74 -5.72 -20.72
C ARG A 224 -4.12 -4.71 -21.67
N GLU A 225 -3.36 -3.76 -21.15
CA GLU A 225 -2.71 -2.71 -21.96
C GLU A 225 -1.70 -3.30 -22.95
N LEU A 226 -0.85 -4.24 -22.51
CA LEU A 226 0.09 -4.95 -23.37
C LEU A 226 -0.56 -5.71 -24.52
N ILE A 227 -1.74 -6.28 -24.30
CA ILE A 227 -2.46 -7.07 -25.32
C ILE A 227 -3.25 -6.17 -26.26
N GLU A 228 -3.90 -5.11 -25.74
CA GLU A 228 -4.70 -4.16 -26.53
C GLU A 228 -3.81 -3.29 -27.44
N GLU A 229 -2.62 -2.86 -26.97
CA GLU A 229 -1.66 -2.10 -27.80
C GLU A 229 -1.01 -2.94 -28.91
N SER A 230 -1.07 -4.28 -28.80
CA SER A 230 -0.52 -5.19 -29.81
C SER A 230 -1.53 -5.56 -30.90
N SER A 231 -2.76 -5.02 -30.84
CA SER A 231 -3.87 -5.27 -31.77
C SER A 231 -4.15 -4.05 -32.65
#